data_5c13f8ba4de3740e5b7551a3b0e61793
#
_entry.id   5c13f8ba4de3740e5b7551a3b0e61793
#
_cell.length_a   1.000
_cell.length_b   1.000
_cell.length_c   1.000
_cell.angle_alpha   90.00
_cell.angle_beta   90.00
_cell.angle_gamma   90.00
#
_symmetry.space_group_name_H-M   'P 1'
#
loop_
_entity.id
_entity.type
_entity.pdbx_description
1 polymer ?
#
loop_
_entity_poly.entity_id
_entity_poly.type
_entity_poly.pdbx_seq_one_letter_code
_entity_poly.pdbx_strand_id
1 'polypeptide(L)'
;MAGNVKKRPDGMWRARYRDATGKERARHFTRKADAERWLAAQETALARGDWVDPAKARVTVEEWSQVWLATKAHLRPRTREKYESALRVWVLPRWGRVALADITHADLVRWVAEIQVDRSPAHTRHTLIVMSQMLKLAVRDGRLTRNVADGVAKPRLTRPVQRFLSNDEVARLAAELPEPYDLLVVLLAFTGLRFGEAAGLQVGDVDLERGRVTVNWSISELSRGGLHRDAPKTYRRRAVPIPAFLVARLRAYVTGKPDDPPLFTARPGGTLRNSNFRPYFFAPAVERAGLAPLTPHNLRDTAASLAVASGANVKAVQRMLGHASASMTLDVYSGLFDAELDDVAERMNAAATEALGSWGAGGGSAAEGDAR
;
A
#
# COMPACT_ATOMS: atom_id res chain seq x y z
N MET A 1 8.08 -25.14 -41.35
CA MET A 1 8.66 -26.42 -41.83
C MET A 1 7.86 -27.54 -41.18
N ALA A 2 7.29 -28.45 -41.98
CA ALA A 2 6.48 -29.53 -41.46
C ALA A 2 7.34 -30.51 -40.65
N GLY A 3 6.80 -30.95 -39.53
CA GLY A 3 7.41 -32.01 -38.75
C GLY A 3 7.29 -33.37 -39.44
N ASN A 4 7.89 -34.40 -38.89
CA ASN A 4 7.92 -35.74 -39.49
C ASN A 4 7.74 -36.84 -38.45
N VAL A 5 7.00 -37.87 -38.80
CA VAL A 5 6.79 -39.10 -38.01
C VAL A 5 7.40 -40.29 -38.76
N LYS A 6 8.38 -40.98 -38.19
CA LYS A 6 9.01 -42.17 -38.75
C LYS A 6 9.01 -43.33 -37.75
N LYS A 7 8.79 -44.56 -38.28
CA LYS A 7 8.99 -45.78 -37.49
C LYS A 7 10.46 -46.11 -37.39
N ARG A 8 10.92 -46.44 -36.21
CA ARG A 8 12.31 -46.85 -35.93
C ARG A 8 12.47 -48.36 -35.98
N PRO A 9 13.71 -48.85 -36.12
CA PRO A 9 13.97 -50.30 -36.11
C PRO A 9 13.50 -51.04 -34.84
N ASP A 10 13.47 -50.31 -33.69
CA ASP A 10 12.99 -50.80 -32.41
C ASP A 10 11.46 -50.88 -32.29
N GLY A 11 10.74 -50.62 -33.38
CA GLY A 11 9.27 -50.62 -33.44
C GLY A 11 8.58 -49.35 -32.97
N MET A 12 9.31 -48.42 -32.32
CA MET A 12 8.78 -47.16 -31.84
C MET A 12 8.59 -46.13 -32.96
N TRP A 13 7.64 -45.24 -32.79
CA TRP A 13 7.39 -44.11 -33.70
C TRP A 13 8.06 -42.87 -33.16
N ARG A 14 8.98 -42.26 -33.94
CA ARG A 14 9.65 -41.01 -33.64
C ARG A 14 8.94 -39.86 -34.36
N ALA A 15 8.31 -38.96 -33.59
CA ALA A 15 7.84 -37.66 -34.07
C ALA A 15 8.94 -36.59 -33.82
N ARG A 16 9.18 -35.74 -34.81
CA ARG A 16 10.17 -34.65 -34.72
C ARG A 16 9.67 -33.38 -35.39
N TYR A 17 10.03 -32.24 -34.85
CA TYR A 17 9.79 -30.91 -35.40
C TYR A 17 10.95 -29.99 -35.07
N ARG A 18 11.01 -28.81 -35.70
CA ARG A 18 11.91 -27.73 -35.28
C ARG A 18 11.14 -26.71 -34.48
N ASP A 19 11.67 -26.36 -33.33
CA ASP A 19 11.11 -25.31 -32.47
C ASP A 19 11.32 -23.91 -33.05
N ALA A 20 10.78 -22.89 -32.35
CA ALA A 20 10.90 -21.48 -32.77
C ALA A 20 12.37 -20.98 -32.87
N THR A 21 13.32 -21.66 -32.22
CA THR A 21 14.76 -21.35 -32.32
C THR A 21 15.48 -22.12 -33.44
N GLY A 22 14.74 -22.96 -34.18
CA GLY A 22 15.30 -23.84 -35.24
C GLY A 22 15.87 -25.17 -34.73
N LYS A 23 15.87 -25.42 -33.40
CA LYS A 23 16.39 -26.63 -32.78
C LYS A 23 15.43 -27.81 -33.05
N GLU A 24 15.98 -28.96 -33.45
CA GLU A 24 15.18 -30.19 -33.60
C GLU A 24 14.76 -30.74 -32.25
N ARG A 25 13.46 -31.00 -32.11
CA ARG A 25 12.85 -31.66 -30.96
C ARG A 25 12.22 -32.96 -31.42
N ALA A 26 12.37 -34.04 -30.65
CA ALA A 26 11.82 -35.34 -30.96
C ALA A 26 11.23 -36.04 -29.74
N ARG A 27 10.18 -36.84 -29.96
CA ARG A 27 9.60 -37.71 -28.94
C ARG A 27 9.25 -39.07 -29.55
N HIS A 28 9.35 -40.11 -28.74
CA HIS A 28 9.06 -41.50 -29.16
C HIS A 28 7.73 -41.96 -28.59
N PHE A 29 7.01 -42.75 -29.40
CA PHE A 29 5.68 -43.28 -29.06
C PHE A 29 5.56 -44.71 -29.48
N THR A 30 4.76 -45.50 -28.81
CA THR A 30 4.43 -46.90 -29.16
C THR A 30 3.46 -46.98 -30.33
N ARG A 31 2.57 -45.99 -30.49
CA ARG A 31 1.54 -45.93 -31.53
C ARG A 31 1.76 -44.75 -32.47
N LYS A 32 1.54 -44.99 -33.79
CA LYS A 32 1.67 -43.93 -34.80
C LYS A 32 0.71 -42.77 -34.58
N ALA A 33 -0.55 -43.08 -34.27
CA ALA A 33 -1.59 -42.06 -34.02
C ALA A 33 -1.23 -41.12 -32.88
N ASP A 34 -0.55 -41.59 -31.83
CA ASP A 34 -0.11 -40.72 -30.69
C ASP A 34 1.04 -39.81 -31.10
N ALA A 35 1.96 -40.32 -31.96
CA ALA A 35 3.05 -39.52 -32.49
C ALA A 35 2.54 -38.39 -33.41
N GLU A 36 1.58 -38.71 -34.29
CA GLU A 36 0.96 -37.74 -35.21
C GLU A 36 0.14 -36.69 -34.45
N ARG A 37 -0.64 -37.10 -33.47
CA ARG A 37 -1.43 -36.21 -32.60
C ARG A 37 -0.52 -35.25 -31.83
N TRP A 38 0.58 -35.78 -31.25
CA TRP A 38 1.55 -34.96 -30.53
C TRP A 38 2.22 -33.97 -31.48
N LEU A 39 2.64 -34.39 -32.68
CA LEU A 39 3.27 -33.52 -33.67
C LEU A 39 2.32 -32.39 -34.09
N ALA A 40 1.09 -32.69 -34.44
CA ALA A 40 0.09 -31.69 -34.79
C ALA A 40 -0.16 -30.67 -33.68
N ALA A 41 -0.17 -31.12 -32.41
CA ALA A 41 -0.30 -30.23 -31.28
C ALA A 41 0.90 -29.27 -31.17
N GLN A 42 2.14 -29.75 -31.42
CA GLN A 42 3.34 -28.89 -31.39
C GLN A 42 3.35 -27.86 -32.54
N GLU A 43 2.98 -28.29 -33.74
CA GLU A 43 2.88 -27.43 -34.94
C GLU A 43 1.80 -26.35 -34.74
N THR A 44 0.66 -26.70 -34.16
CA THR A 44 -0.41 -25.75 -33.82
C THR A 44 0.07 -24.74 -32.77
N ALA A 45 0.78 -25.19 -31.71
CA ALA A 45 1.33 -24.33 -30.70
C ALA A 45 2.38 -23.35 -31.26
N LEU A 46 3.25 -23.83 -32.16
CA LEU A 46 4.23 -22.97 -32.85
C LEU A 46 3.54 -21.92 -33.73
N ALA A 47 2.53 -22.34 -34.52
CA ALA A 47 1.78 -21.43 -35.40
C ALA A 47 1.02 -20.33 -34.63
N ARG A 48 0.55 -20.64 -33.40
CA ARG A 48 -0.11 -19.66 -32.50
C ARG A 48 0.85 -18.81 -31.69
N GLY A 49 2.15 -19.11 -31.67
CA GLY A 49 3.09 -18.47 -30.77
C GLY A 49 3.00 -18.93 -29.31
N ASP A 50 2.23 -19.99 -29.04
CA ASP A 50 2.00 -20.54 -27.69
C ASP A 50 3.01 -21.63 -27.32
N TRP A 51 4.00 -21.89 -28.17
CA TRP A 51 4.97 -22.94 -27.91
C TRP A 51 5.97 -22.52 -26.81
N VAL A 52 6.12 -23.39 -25.81
CA VAL A 52 7.07 -23.21 -24.70
C VAL A 52 8.12 -24.32 -24.74
N ASP A 53 9.38 -23.97 -24.53
CA ASP A 53 10.45 -24.96 -24.41
C ASP A 53 10.22 -25.85 -23.16
N PRO A 54 9.99 -27.16 -23.35
CA PRO A 54 9.74 -28.07 -22.22
C PRO A 54 10.87 -28.07 -21.17
N ALA A 55 12.11 -27.79 -21.58
CA ALA A 55 13.24 -27.68 -20.64
C ALA A 55 13.13 -26.42 -19.78
N LYS A 56 12.71 -25.29 -20.36
CA LYS A 56 12.48 -24.05 -19.63
C LYS A 56 11.27 -24.14 -18.70
N ALA A 57 10.23 -24.88 -19.08
CA ALA A 57 9.01 -25.05 -18.29
C ALA A 57 9.21 -25.92 -17.04
N ARG A 58 10.26 -26.77 -17.02
CA ARG A 58 10.59 -27.65 -15.89
C ARG A 58 11.31 -26.98 -14.74
N VAL A 59 11.67 -25.69 -14.85
CA VAL A 59 12.26 -24.96 -13.74
C VAL A 59 11.31 -24.97 -12.55
N THR A 60 11.86 -25.21 -11.35
CA THR A 60 11.05 -25.25 -10.13
C THR A 60 10.65 -23.83 -9.68
N VAL A 61 9.60 -23.75 -8.86
CA VAL A 61 9.19 -22.48 -8.24
C VAL A 61 10.32 -21.87 -7.41
N GLU A 62 11.08 -22.69 -6.71
CA GLU A 62 12.22 -22.23 -5.89
C GLU A 62 13.28 -21.56 -6.75
N GLU A 63 13.78 -22.25 -7.79
CA GLU A 63 14.77 -21.70 -8.73
C GLU A 63 14.24 -20.41 -9.40
N TRP A 64 12.98 -20.42 -9.83
CA TRP A 64 12.38 -19.26 -10.49
C TRP A 64 12.15 -18.09 -9.55
N SER A 65 11.84 -18.37 -8.28
CA SER A 65 11.66 -17.33 -7.26
C SER A 65 12.92 -16.49 -7.05
N GLN A 66 14.11 -17.10 -7.16
CA GLN A 66 15.39 -16.38 -7.07
C GLN A 66 15.56 -15.40 -8.25
N VAL A 67 15.26 -15.87 -9.47
CA VAL A 67 15.30 -15.02 -10.67
C VAL A 67 14.31 -13.86 -10.54
N TRP A 68 13.07 -14.16 -10.12
CA TRP A 68 12.04 -13.14 -9.93
C TRP A 68 12.44 -12.12 -8.84
N LEU A 69 12.99 -12.58 -7.71
CA LEU A 69 13.40 -11.71 -6.61
C LEU A 69 14.57 -10.79 -7.00
N ALA A 70 15.49 -11.26 -7.86
CA ALA A 70 16.57 -10.44 -8.40
C ALA A 70 16.04 -9.25 -9.21
N THR A 71 14.91 -9.40 -9.93
CA THR A 71 14.25 -8.28 -10.63
C THR A 71 13.69 -7.21 -9.70
N LYS A 72 13.63 -7.47 -8.39
CA LYS A 72 13.08 -6.57 -7.36
C LYS A 72 14.16 -5.77 -6.61
N ALA A 73 15.40 -5.76 -7.09
CA ALA A 73 16.52 -5.04 -6.46
C ALA A 73 16.28 -3.52 -6.32
N HIS A 74 15.50 -2.93 -7.24
CA HIS A 74 15.13 -1.51 -7.23
C HIS A 74 14.07 -1.14 -6.17
N LEU A 75 13.44 -2.13 -5.53
CA LEU A 75 12.39 -1.87 -4.54
C LEU A 75 13.00 -1.46 -3.19
N ARG A 76 12.22 -0.68 -2.43
CA ARG A 76 12.58 -0.35 -1.05
C ARG A 76 12.79 -1.61 -0.21
N PRO A 77 13.79 -1.64 0.70
CA PRO A 77 14.14 -2.81 1.50
C PRO A 77 12.93 -3.48 2.17
N ARG A 78 12.04 -2.70 2.79
CA ARG A 78 10.83 -3.23 3.45
C ARG A 78 9.86 -3.90 2.48
N THR A 79 9.75 -3.42 1.24
CA THR A 79 8.89 -4.05 0.23
C THR A 79 9.49 -5.37 -0.23
N ARG A 80 10.80 -5.38 -0.47
CA ARG A 80 11.54 -6.58 -0.85
C ARG A 80 11.44 -7.64 0.25
N GLU A 81 11.64 -7.26 1.51
CA GLU A 81 11.50 -8.15 2.67
C GLU A 81 10.10 -8.76 2.80
N LYS A 82 9.04 -8.00 2.50
CA LYS A 82 7.67 -8.56 2.44
C LYS A 82 7.54 -9.63 1.37
N TYR A 83 8.16 -9.45 0.21
CA TYR A 83 8.16 -10.44 -0.87
C TYR A 83 8.96 -11.69 -0.46
N GLU A 84 10.15 -11.50 0.10
CA GLU A 84 10.98 -12.59 0.63
C GLU A 84 10.23 -13.38 1.72
N SER A 85 9.54 -12.70 2.61
CA SER A 85 8.72 -13.34 3.65
C SER A 85 7.56 -14.14 3.07
N ALA A 86 6.83 -13.59 2.08
CA ALA A 86 5.73 -14.31 1.41
C ALA A 86 6.24 -15.55 0.68
N LEU A 87 7.39 -15.46 -0.01
CA LEU A 87 8.03 -16.61 -0.64
C LEU A 87 8.40 -17.66 0.41
N ARG A 88 9.19 -17.29 1.40
CA ARG A 88 9.74 -18.22 2.39
C ARG A 88 8.68 -18.93 3.22
N VAL A 89 7.64 -18.19 3.63
CA VAL A 89 6.66 -18.72 4.61
C VAL A 89 5.50 -19.45 3.91
N TRP A 90 5.14 -19.06 2.70
CA TRP A 90 3.90 -19.52 2.07
C TRP A 90 4.08 -20.18 0.70
N VAL A 91 4.90 -19.57 -0.15
CA VAL A 91 5.05 -20.06 -1.52
C VAL A 91 5.98 -21.28 -1.56
N LEU A 92 7.20 -21.15 -1.05
CA LEU A 92 8.22 -22.21 -1.15
C LEU A 92 7.89 -23.47 -0.38
N PRO A 93 7.31 -23.44 0.82
CA PRO A 93 6.93 -24.67 1.52
C PRO A 93 5.92 -25.53 0.74
N ARG A 94 5.02 -24.90 0.00
CA ARG A 94 3.99 -25.61 -0.78
C ARG A 94 4.43 -25.90 -2.21
N TRP A 95 5.13 -24.98 -2.86
CA TRP A 95 5.37 -25.01 -4.29
C TRP A 95 6.84 -25.15 -4.65
N GLY A 96 7.78 -24.96 -3.75
CA GLY A 96 9.21 -24.82 -4.06
C GLY A 96 9.76 -25.87 -4.99
N ARG A 97 9.39 -27.14 -4.76
CA ARG A 97 9.85 -28.29 -5.57
C ARG A 97 8.99 -28.59 -6.80
N VAL A 98 7.89 -27.88 -6.97
CA VAL A 98 6.97 -28.06 -8.10
C VAL A 98 7.51 -27.31 -9.32
N ALA A 99 7.50 -27.94 -10.48
CA ALA A 99 7.84 -27.25 -11.72
C ALA A 99 6.74 -26.23 -12.09
N LEU A 100 7.14 -25.10 -12.70
CA LEU A 100 6.18 -24.06 -13.08
C LEU A 100 5.06 -24.58 -13.98
N ALA A 101 5.38 -25.53 -14.88
CA ALA A 101 4.44 -26.13 -15.81
C ALA A 101 3.39 -27.03 -15.13
N ASP A 102 3.69 -27.54 -13.93
CA ASP A 102 2.83 -28.48 -13.22
C ASP A 102 1.82 -27.78 -12.30
N ILE A 103 1.90 -26.47 -12.17
CA ILE A 103 0.95 -25.69 -11.36
C ILE A 103 -0.32 -25.48 -12.14
N THR A 104 -1.46 -25.90 -11.57
CA THR A 104 -2.78 -25.68 -12.19
C THR A 104 -3.53 -24.54 -11.51
N HIS A 105 -4.50 -23.98 -12.24
CA HIS A 105 -5.41 -22.95 -11.68
C HIS A 105 -6.17 -23.49 -10.45
N ALA A 106 -6.67 -24.74 -10.54
CA ALA A 106 -7.41 -25.38 -9.46
C ALA A 106 -6.57 -25.56 -8.19
N ASP A 107 -5.27 -25.87 -8.34
CA ASP A 107 -4.37 -25.98 -7.20
C ASP A 107 -4.15 -24.63 -6.51
N LEU A 108 -4.04 -23.54 -7.26
CA LEU A 108 -3.93 -22.20 -6.69
C LEU A 108 -5.21 -21.75 -5.97
N VAL A 109 -6.38 -22.10 -6.50
CA VAL A 109 -7.67 -21.82 -5.83
C VAL A 109 -7.71 -22.52 -4.48
N ARG A 110 -7.36 -23.82 -4.43
CA ARG A 110 -7.30 -24.58 -3.17
C ARG A 110 -6.30 -24.01 -2.20
N TRP A 111 -5.10 -23.71 -2.65
CA TRP A 111 -4.05 -23.14 -1.81
C TRP A 111 -4.44 -21.78 -1.21
N VAL A 112 -5.13 -20.92 -1.97
CA VAL A 112 -5.64 -19.65 -1.43
C VAL A 112 -6.68 -19.89 -0.34
N ALA A 113 -7.56 -20.88 -0.51
CA ALA A 113 -8.52 -21.26 0.52
C ALA A 113 -7.83 -21.79 1.79
N GLU A 114 -6.80 -22.62 1.65
CA GLU A 114 -5.99 -23.13 2.77
C GLU A 114 -5.35 -21.97 3.58
N ILE A 115 -4.74 -20.99 2.91
CA ILE A 115 -4.14 -19.83 3.59
C ILE A 115 -5.19 -19.00 4.34
N GLN A 116 -6.41 -18.90 3.80
CA GLN A 116 -7.48 -18.09 4.41
C GLN A 116 -7.98 -18.65 5.74
N VAL A 117 -7.78 -19.93 6.03
CA VAL A 117 -8.18 -20.53 7.31
C VAL A 117 -7.46 -19.86 8.48
N ASP A 118 -6.16 -19.60 8.31
CA ASP A 118 -5.29 -19.14 9.41
C ASP A 118 -4.87 -17.68 9.30
N ARG A 119 -5.17 -17.02 8.18
CA ARG A 119 -4.61 -15.69 7.88
C ARG A 119 -5.65 -14.69 7.42
N SER A 120 -5.35 -13.42 7.71
CA SER A 120 -6.20 -12.31 7.28
C SER A 120 -6.34 -12.25 5.76
N PRO A 121 -7.48 -11.75 5.23
CA PRO A 121 -7.70 -11.52 3.82
C PRO A 121 -6.59 -10.70 3.14
N ALA A 122 -6.04 -9.71 3.83
CA ALA A 122 -4.96 -8.88 3.33
C ALA A 122 -3.65 -9.67 3.13
N HIS A 123 -3.33 -10.58 4.07
CA HIS A 123 -2.16 -11.43 4.00
C HIS A 123 -2.26 -12.42 2.82
N THR A 124 -3.39 -13.13 2.75
CA THR A 124 -3.67 -14.10 1.66
C THR A 124 -3.62 -13.43 0.30
N ARG A 125 -4.27 -12.26 0.16
CA ARG A 125 -4.23 -11.46 -1.06
C ARG A 125 -2.80 -11.06 -1.46
N HIS A 126 -1.97 -10.65 -0.50
CA HIS A 126 -0.58 -10.30 -0.75
C HIS A 126 0.23 -11.50 -1.26
N THR A 127 0.06 -12.67 -0.64
CA THR A 127 0.74 -13.91 -1.04
C THR A 127 0.35 -14.34 -2.45
N LEU A 128 -0.95 -14.28 -2.79
CA LEU A 128 -1.41 -14.56 -4.15
C LEU A 128 -0.84 -13.57 -5.18
N ILE A 129 -0.74 -12.27 -4.82
CA ILE A 129 -0.13 -11.27 -5.69
C ILE A 129 1.35 -11.59 -5.97
N VAL A 130 2.10 -12.03 -4.97
CA VAL A 130 3.51 -12.45 -5.14
C VAL A 130 3.61 -13.63 -6.11
N MET A 131 2.80 -14.66 -5.91
CA MET A 131 2.75 -15.83 -6.78
C MET A 131 2.36 -15.43 -8.21
N SER A 132 1.31 -14.64 -8.39
CA SER A 132 0.86 -14.18 -9.70
C SER A 132 1.92 -13.34 -10.44
N GLN A 133 2.63 -12.45 -9.74
CA GLN A 133 3.71 -11.65 -10.34
C GLN A 133 4.89 -12.51 -10.81
N MET A 134 5.23 -13.54 -10.05
CA MET A 134 6.27 -14.49 -10.37
C MET A 134 5.90 -15.31 -11.62
N LEU A 135 4.67 -15.82 -11.68
CA LEU A 135 4.15 -16.54 -12.84
C LEU A 135 4.01 -15.62 -14.07
N LYS A 136 3.62 -14.37 -13.88
CA LYS A 136 3.59 -13.37 -14.97
C LYS A 136 4.97 -13.11 -15.56
N LEU A 137 6.02 -13.11 -14.75
CA LEU A 137 7.38 -13.02 -15.25
C LEU A 137 7.76 -14.29 -16.05
N ALA A 138 7.34 -15.48 -15.59
CA ALA A 138 7.57 -16.73 -16.30
C ALA A 138 6.89 -16.76 -17.68
N VAL A 139 5.69 -16.17 -17.81
CA VAL A 139 5.03 -16.00 -19.12
C VAL A 139 5.86 -15.07 -20.02
N ARG A 140 6.34 -13.94 -19.50
CA ARG A 140 7.17 -12.99 -20.27
C ARG A 140 8.52 -13.58 -20.72
N ASP A 141 9.07 -14.50 -19.92
CA ASP A 141 10.32 -15.22 -20.23
C ASP A 141 10.10 -16.44 -21.14
N GLY A 142 8.86 -16.68 -21.59
CA GLY A 142 8.52 -17.81 -22.44
C GLY A 142 8.65 -19.18 -21.77
N ARG A 143 8.45 -19.26 -20.45
CA ARG A 143 8.43 -20.51 -19.66
C ARG A 143 7.02 -21.06 -19.49
N LEU A 144 6.03 -20.20 -19.54
CA LEU A 144 4.61 -20.51 -19.49
C LEU A 144 3.87 -19.80 -20.60
N THR A 145 2.81 -20.40 -21.11
CA THR A 145 1.93 -19.78 -22.12
C THR A 145 0.98 -18.76 -21.51
N ARG A 146 0.56 -18.99 -20.27
CA ARG A 146 -0.39 -18.16 -19.54
C ARG A 146 -0.07 -18.14 -18.04
N ASN A 147 -0.54 -17.11 -17.36
CA ASN A 147 -0.47 -17.06 -15.92
C ASN A 147 -1.66 -17.81 -15.31
N VAL A 148 -1.43 -18.95 -14.71
CA VAL A 148 -2.48 -19.79 -14.09
C VAL A 148 -3.09 -19.18 -12.83
N ALA A 149 -2.49 -18.10 -12.29
CA ALA A 149 -3.07 -17.33 -11.19
C ALA A 149 -4.11 -16.29 -11.66
N ASP A 150 -4.20 -16.02 -12.96
CA ASP A 150 -5.21 -15.09 -13.48
C ASP A 150 -6.61 -15.71 -13.30
N GLY A 151 -7.54 -14.88 -12.82
CA GLY A 151 -8.90 -15.33 -12.49
C GLY A 151 -9.05 -15.96 -11.11
N VAL A 152 -7.97 -16.25 -10.36
CA VAL A 152 -8.09 -16.69 -8.97
C VAL A 152 -8.69 -15.55 -8.12
N ALA A 153 -9.81 -15.85 -7.46
CA ALA A 153 -10.53 -14.87 -6.66
C ALA A 153 -9.65 -14.34 -5.52
N LYS A 154 -9.51 -13.02 -5.47
CA LYS A 154 -8.78 -12.36 -4.38
C LYS A 154 -9.72 -12.18 -3.19
N PRO A 155 -9.29 -12.52 -1.97
CA PRO A 155 -10.07 -12.27 -0.76
C PRO A 155 -10.54 -10.82 -0.69
N ARG A 156 -11.81 -10.60 -0.31
CA ARG A 156 -12.33 -9.25 -0.09
C ARG A 156 -11.69 -8.63 1.14
N LEU A 157 -11.27 -7.39 1.01
CA LEU A 157 -10.78 -6.61 2.14
C LEU A 157 -11.95 -5.82 2.72
N THR A 158 -12.30 -6.10 3.96
CA THR A 158 -13.19 -5.23 4.73
C THR A 158 -12.37 -4.03 5.20
N ARG A 159 -12.82 -2.82 4.88
CA ARG A 159 -12.25 -1.61 5.47
C ARG A 159 -12.82 -1.51 6.90
N PRO A 160 -11.98 -1.44 7.94
CA PRO A 160 -12.48 -1.15 9.28
C PRO A 160 -13.14 0.22 9.27
N VAL A 161 -14.16 0.38 10.11
CA VAL A 161 -14.75 1.70 10.35
C VAL A 161 -13.64 2.64 10.81
N GLN A 162 -13.48 3.74 10.11
CA GLN A 162 -12.50 4.76 10.48
C GLN A 162 -12.95 5.44 11.76
N ARG A 163 -12.03 5.57 12.72
CA ARG A 163 -12.24 6.33 13.94
C ARG A 163 -11.39 7.59 13.88
N PHE A 164 -12.03 8.72 14.04
CA PHE A 164 -11.42 10.02 14.18
C PHE A 164 -11.58 10.48 15.63
N LEU A 165 -10.55 11.05 16.21
CA LEU A 165 -10.59 11.58 17.57
C LEU A 165 -11.02 13.05 17.56
N SER A 166 -11.81 13.45 18.56
CA SER A 166 -12.01 14.86 18.87
C SER A 166 -10.77 15.46 19.53
N ASN A 167 -10.74 16.81 19.68
CA ASN A 167 -9.66 17.48 20.39
C ASN A 167 -9.54 16.98 21.84
N ASP A 168 -10.67 16.76 22.53
CA ASP A 168 -10.70 16.26 23.90
C ASP A 168 -10.22 14.81 23.99
N GLU A 169 -10.54 13.98 23.01
CA GLU A 169 -10.03 12.61 22.96
C GLU A 169 -8.52 12.57 22.71
N VAL A 170 -7.98 13.46 21.85
CA VAL A 170 -6.54 13.60 21.67
C VAL A 170 -5.88 14.04 22.99
N ALA A 171 -6.46 15.00 23.71
CA ALA A 171 -5.94 15.45 24.99
C ALA A 171 -5.95 14.35 26.06
N ARG A 172 -7.05 13.58 26.16
CA ARG A 172 -7.15 12.41 27.07
C ARG A 172 -6.09 11.37 26.75
N LEU A 173 -5.91 11.04 25.46
CA LEU A 173 -4.90 10.08 25.05
C LEU A 173 -3.48 10.55 25.38
N ALA A 174 -3.19 11.83 25.17
CA ALA A 174 -1.89 12.40 25.48
C ALA A 174 -1.60 12.36 26.98
N ALA A 175 -2.59 12.63 27.82
CA ALA A 175 -2.46 12.59 29.29
C ALA A 175 -2.08 11.20 29.84
N GLU A 176 -2.39 10.14 29.12
CA GLU A 176 -2.04 8.77 29.47
C GLU A 176 -0.62 8.33 29.04
N LEU A 177 0.12 9.22 28.41
CA LEU A 177 1.45 8.91 27.87
C LEU A 177 2.54 9.69 28.63
N PRO A 178 3.69 9.04 28.89
CA PRO A 178 4.84 9.73 29.46
C PRO A 178 5.52 10.61 28.40
N GLU A 179 6.20 11.67 28.85
CA GLU A 179 7.10 12.42 27.97
C GLU A 179 8.19 11.52 27.36
N PRO A 180 8.54 11.73 26.06
CA PRO A 180 8.01 12.73 25.13
C PRO A 180 6.86 12.18 24.26
N TYR A 181 6.24 11.07 24.63
CA TYR A 181 5.25 10.38 23.79
C TYR A 181 3.88 11.07 23.79
N ASP A 182 3.54 11.81 24.83
CA ASP A 182 2.41 12.73 24.87
C ASP A 182 2.53 13.78 23.76
N LEU A 183 3.68 14.44 23.64
CA LEU A 183 3.96 15.41 22.60
C LEU A 183 3.98 14.78 21.20
N LEU A 184 4.53 13.56 21.05
CA LEU A 184 4.52 12.81 19.80
C LEU A 184 3.10 12.54 19.31
N VAL A 185 2.20 12.09 20.19
CA VAL A 185 0.81 11.79 19.85
C VAL A 185 0.07 13.05 19.41
N VAL A 186 0.23 14.14 20.12
CA VAL A 186 -0.35 15.44 19.75
C VAL A 186 0.21 15.91 18.39
N LEU A 187 1.51 15.82 18.19
CA LEU A 187 2.12 16.16 16.90
C LEU A 187 1.51 15.33 15.74
N LEU A 188 1.39 14.02 15.93
CA LEU A 188 0.79 13.14 14.91
C LEU A 188 -0.68 13.50 14.63
N ALA A 189 -1.47 13.79 15.68
CA ALA A 189 -2.89 14.10 15.58
C ALA A 189 -3.18 15.46 14.91
N PHE A 190 -2.26 16.43 14.97
CA PHE A 190 -2.46 17.76 14.40
C PHE A 190 -1.68 18.03 13.10
N THR A 191 -0.70 17.17 12.77
CA THR A 191 0.10 17.33 11.54
C THR A 191 -0.18 16.25 10.49
N GLY A 192 -0.76 15.13 10.89
CA GLY A 192 -0.98 13.98 10.02
C GLY A 192 0.30 13.31 9.51
N LEU A 193 1.42 13.49 10.18
CA LEU A 193 2.67 12.81 9.87
C LEU A 193 2.48 11.29 10.00
N ARG A 194 3.12 10.54 9.11
CA ARG A 194 3.22 9.09 9.33
C ARG A 194 4.16 8.83 10.50
N PHE A 195 3.89 7.78 11.29
CA PHE A 195 4.76 7.43 12.42
C PHE A 195 6.25 7.37 12.03
N GLY A 196 6.58 6.73 10.89
CA GLY A 196 7.97 6.68 10.42
C GLY A 196 8.54 8.03 9.99
N GLU A 197 7.71 8.97 9.59
CA GLU A 197 8.12 10.35 9.31
C GLU A 197 8.44 11.08 10.62
N ALA A 198 7.57 10.97 11.63
CA ALA A 198 7.82 11.54 12.95
C ALA A 198 9.06 10.92 13.62
N ALA A 199 9.27 9.61 13.49
CA ALA A 199 10.49 8.93 13.96
C ALA A 199 11.77 9.38 13.23
N GLY A 200 11.63 9.91 12.02
CA GLY A 200 12.73 10.42 11.19
C GLY A 200 13.01 11.90 11.34
N LEU A 201 12.20 12.66 12.11
CA LEU A 201 12.41 14.08 12.34
C LEU A 201 13.66 14.32 13.17
N GLN A 202 14.39 15.37 12.81
CA GLN A 202 15.47 15.96 13.58
C GLN A 202 14.99 17.27 14.25
N VAL A 203 15.69 17.73 15.27
CA VAL A 203 15.36 19.01 15.93
C VAL A 203 15.35 20.16 14.92
N GLY A 204 16.36 20.22 14.03
CA GLY A 204 16.45 21.22 12.96
C GLY A 204 15.39 21.13 11.86
N ASP A 205 14.56 20.07 11.84
CA ASP A 205 13.42 19.99 10.93
C ASP A 205 12.22 20.83 11.41
N VAL A 206 12.27 21.37 12.64
CA VAL A 206 11.20 22.16 13.27
C VAL A 206 11.51 23.65 13.17
N ASP A 207 10.85 24.34 12.25
CA ASP A 207 10.89 25.80 12.13
C ASP A 207 9.83 26.41 13.07
N LEU A 208 10.25 26.77 14.27
CA LEU A 208 9.38 27.32 15.31
C LEU A 208 8.93 28.75 15.01
N GLU A 209 9.69 29.51 14.21
CA GLU A 209 9.33 30.87 13.83
C GLU A 209 8.23 30.90 12.77
N ARG A 210 8.30 29.98 11.83
CA ARG A 210 7.25 29.82 10.80
C ARG A 210 6.14 28.85 11.21
N GLY A 211 6.26 28.21 12.38
CA GLY A 211 5.31 27.19 12.83
C GLY A 211 5.18 26.02 11.85
N ARG A 212 6.30 25.42 11.43
CA ARG A 212 6.31 24.35 10.43
C ARG A 212 7.26 23.21 10.79
N VAL A 213 6.90 22.00 10.39
CA VAL A 213 7.78 20.82 10.41
C VAL A 213 8.09 20.43 8.97
N THR A 214 9.36 20.25 8.65
CA THR A 214 9.82 19.78 7.34
C THR A 214 10.07 18.28 7.35
N VAL A 215 9.36 17.55 6.52
CA VAL A 215 9.50 16.07 6.40
C VAL A 215 10.57 15.77 5.37
N ASN A 216 11.79 15.51 5.83
CA ASN A 216 12.94 15.16 5.00
C ASN A 216 13.13 13.64 4.89
N TRP A 217 12.82 12.91 5.96
CA TRP A 217 13.12 11.49 6.09
C TRP A 217 11.95 10.70 6.64
N SER A 218 12.00 9.41 6.45
CA SER A 218 11.10 8.45 7.08
C SER A 218 11.89 7.22 7.51
N ILE A 219 11.71 6.79 8.74
CA ILE A 219 12.30 5.55 9.25
C ILE A 219 11.32 4.42 9.05
N SER A 220 11.80 3.31 8.49
CA SER A 220 11.07 2.04 8.39
C SER A 220 11.82 0.93 9.09
N GLU A 221 11.08 0.12 9.81
CA GLU A 221 11.61 -1.05 10.52
C GLU A 221 11.60 -2.25 9.59
N LEU A 222 12.71 -3.00 9.59
CA LEU A 222 12.87 -4.26 8.90
C LEU A 222 12.63 -5.41 9.89
N SER A 223 12.13 -6.55 9.40
CA SER A 223 11.71 -7.69 10.23
C SER A 223 12.84 -8.30 11.06
N ARG A 224 14.09 -8.08 10.64
CA ARG A 224 15.29 -8.54 11.37
C ARG A 224 15.83 -7.49 12.35
N GLY A 225 15.00 -6.52 12.76
CA GLY A 225 15.37 -5.49 13.74
C GLY A 225 16.21 -4.34 13.16
N GLY A 226 16.51 -4.35 11.86
CA GLY A 226 17.18 -3.25 11.17
C GLY A 226 16.28 -2.02 11.04
N LEU A 227 16.91 -0.84 10.95
CA LEU A 227 16.25 0.41 10.62
C LEU A 227 16.74 0.88 9.27
N HIS A 228 15.82 1.35 8.45
CA HIS A 228 16.16 1.95 7.16
C HIS A 228 15.62 3.37 7.12
N ARG A 229 16.51 4.34 6.93
CA ARG A 229 16.18 5.75 6.73
C ARG A 229 16.10 6.01 5.23
N ASP A 230 14.97 6.50 4.76
CA ASP A 230 14.70 6.73 3.35
C ASP A 230 13.95 8.05 3.16
N ALA A 231 13.92 8.57 1.95
CA ALA A 231 13.04 9.67 1.59
C ALA A 231 11.58 9.32 1.88
N PRO A 232 10.70 10.30 2.14
CA PRO A 232 9.27 10.05 2.33
C PRO A 232 8.69 9.19 1.19
N LYS A 233 7.60 8.46 1.47
CA LYS A 233 7.01 7.50 0.51
C LYS A 233 6.69 8.11 -0.87
N THR A 234 6.45 9.41 -0.93
CA THR A 234 6.18 10.16 -2.16
C THR A 234 7.43 10.78 -2.80
N TYR A 235 8.63 10.54 -2.24
CA TYR A 235 9.91 11.15 -2.66
C TYR A 235 9.90 12.70 -2.67
N ARG A 236 8.92 13.34 -2.03
CA ARG A 236 8.80 14.80 -1.96
C ARG A 236 8.97 15.27 -0.53
N ARG A 237 9.89 16.20 -0.33
CA ARG A 237 9.97 17.01 0.89
C ARG A 237 8.69 17.84 0.99
N ARG A 238 8.16 17.96 2.20
CA ARG A 238 7.02 18.83 2.46
C ARG A 238 7.14 19.48 3.82
N ALA A 239 6.70 20.73 3.87
CA ALA A 239 6.52 21.44 5.13
C ALA A 239 5.05 21.33 5.57
N VAL A 240 4.82 20.91 6.80
CA VAL A 240 3.50 20.76 7.39
C VAL A 240 3.33 21.84 8.46
N PRO A 241 2.25 22.65 8.43
CA PRO A 241 2.00 23.67 9.45
C PRO A 241 1.73 23.01 10.80
N ILE A 242 2.15 23.70 11.86
CA ILE A 242 1.96 23.32 13.26
C ILE A 242 1.06 24.38 13.92
N PRO A 243 -0.03 24.01 14.59
CA PRO A 243 -0.84 24.95 15.37
C PRO A 243 -0.01 25.66 16.45
N ALA A 244 -0.36 26.91 16.75
CA ALA A 244 0.43 27.77 17.66
C ALA A 244 0.61 27.17 19.06
N PHE A 245 -0.41 26.53 19.62
CA PHE A 245 -0.30 25.85 20.93
C PHE A 245 0.76 24.76 20.95
N LEU A 246 0.91 24.02 19.84
CA LEU A 246 1.91 22.96 19.71
C LEU A 246 3.31 23.53 19.47
N VAL A 247 3.43 24.67 18.80
CA VAL A 247 4.71 25.40 18.65
C VAL A 247 5.29 25.75 20.01
N ALA A 248 4.48 26.26 20.96
CA ALA A 248 4.94 26.59 22.32
C ALA A 248 5.48 25.36 23.08
N ARG A 249 4.79 24.22 23.00
CA ARG A 249 5.24 22.96 23.61
C ARG A 249 6.51 22.40 22.94
N LEU A 250 6.59 22.46 21.62
CA LEU A 250 7.78 22.04 20.88
C LEU A 250 8.97 22.94 21.21
N ARG A 251 8.77 24.27 21.33
CA ARG A 251 9.82 25.22 21.73
C ARG A 251 10.41 24.83 23.08
N ALA A 252 9.58 24.58 24.07
CA ALA A 252 10.04 24.14 25.40
C ALA A 252 10.80 22.80 25.31
N TYR A 253 10.33 21.89 24.50
CA TYR A 253 10.94 20.55 24.36
C TYR A 253 12.28 20.56 23.63
N VAL A 254 12.50 21.44 22.66
CA VAL A 254 13.76 21.50 21.88
C VAL A 254 14.77 22.50 22.41
N THR A 255 14.39 23.38 23.35
CA THR A 255 15.30 24.37 23.93
C THR A 255 16.57 23.72 24.49
N GLY A 256 17.73 24.20 24.06
CA GLY A 256 19.04 23.67 24.45
C GLY A 256 19.46 22.36 23.74
N LYS A 257 18.68 21.85 22.83
CA LYS A 257 19.05 20.69 21.99
C LYS A 257 19.73 21.17 20.71
N PRO A 258 20.80 20.52 20.24
CA PRO A 258 21.37 20.79 18.91
C PRO A 258 20.42 20.35 17.80
N ASP A 259 20.68 20.78 16.56
CA ASP A 259 19.78 20.53 15.41
C ASP A 259 19.78 19.08 14.89
N ASP A 260 20.93 18.39 14.97
CA ASP A 260 21.13 17.07 14.36
C ASP A 260 20.45 15.87 15.03
N PRO A 261 20.27 15.83 16.39
CA PRO A 261 19.66 14.66 17.01
C PRO A 261 18.20 14.48 16.60
N PRO A 262 17.70 13.21 16.67
CA PRO A 262 16.29 12.93 16.47
C PRO A 262 15.40 13.77 17.40
N LEU A 263 14.31 14.31 16.86
CA LEU A 263 13.33 15.07 17.65
C LEU A 263 12.73 14.19 18.75
N PHE A 264 12.39 12.94 18.42
CA PHE A 264 11.87 11.96 19.37
C PHE A 264 12.77 10.74 19.44
N THR A 265 13.09 10.31 20.66
CA THR A 265 13.87 9.09 20.92
C THR A 265 13.03 8.06 21.68
N ALA A 266 13.44 6.80 21.60
CA ALA A 266 12.91 5.77 22.47
C ALA A 266 13.44 5.94 23.90
N ARG A 267 12.68 5.46 24.89
CA ARG A 267 13.19 5.30 26.26
C ARG A 267 13.82 3.92 26.42
N PRO A 268 15.04 3.79 26.98
CA PRO A 268 15.93 4.79 27.60
C PRO A 268 16.88 5.53 26.62
N GLY A 269 16.55 5.61 25.36
CA GLY A 269 17.33 6.24 24.29
C GLY A 269 17.29 5.42 23.01
N GLY A 270 17.92 5.93 21.94
CA GLY A 270 17.94 5.27 20.64
C GLY A 270 16.77 5.68 19.72
N THR A 271 16.68 5.03 18.58
CA THR A 271 15.68 5.39 17.56
C THR A 271 14.28 4.95 17.95
N LEU A 272 13.31 5.82 17.80
CA LEU A 272 11.89 5.54 18.02
C LEU A 272 11.40 4.47 17.03
N ARG A 273 10.85 3.36 17.55
CA ARG A 273 10.33 2.22 16.79
C ARG A 273 8.85 2.01 17.07
N ASN A 274 8.06 1.82 16.02
CA ASN A 274 6.64 1.52 16.16
C ASN A 274 6.40 0.15 16.81
N SER A 275 7.28 -0.81 16.55
CA SER A 275 7.24 -2.15 17.17
C SER A 275 7.37 -2.13 18.70
N ASN A 276 8.00 -1.08 19.27
CA ASN A 276 8.11 -0.87 20.70
C ASN A 276 7.08 0.14 21.20
N PHE A 277 6.95 1.29 20.53
CA PHE A 277 6.02 2.34 20.94
C PHE A 277 4.57 1.85 21.02
N ARG A 278 4.10 1.14 19.97
CA ARG A 278 2.70 0.71 19.92
C ARG A 278 2.31 -0.25 21.05
N PRO A 279 2.99 -1.39 21.29
CA PRO A 279 2.57 -2.35 22.32
C PRO A 279 2.85 -1.89 23.74
N TYR A 280 3.94 -1.16 23.99
CA TYR A 280 4.37 -0.83 25.35
C TYR A 280 3.87 0.53 25.87
N PHE A 281 3.54 1.45 24.98
CA PHE A 281 3.11 2.80 25.37
C PHE A 281 1.74 3.16 24.80
N PHE A 282 1.58 3.07 23.47
CA PHE A 282 0.38 3.56 22.81
C PHE A 282 -0.86 2.72 23.11
N ALA A 283 -0.81 1.40 22.94
CA ALA A 283 -1.98 0.56 23.15
C ALA A 283 -2.46 0.58 24.62
N PRO A 284 -1.58 0.50 25.65
CA PRO A 284 -2.02 0.67 27.03
C PRO A 284 -2.63 2.06 27.33
N ALA A 285 -2.10 3.13 26.72
CA ALA A 285 -2.68 4.47 26.87
C ALA A 285 -4.06 4.58 26.22
N VAL A 286 -4.24 3.97 25.03
CA VAL A 286 -5.53 3.90 24.34
C VAL A 286 -6.60 3.18 25.20
N GLU A 287 -6.23 2.07 25.85
CA GLU A 287 -7.10 1.34 26.76
C GLU A 287 -7.50 2.20 27.96
N ARG A 288 -6.53 2.82 28.66
CA ARG A 288 -6.80 3.70 29.82
C ARG A 288 -7.65 4.92 29.46
N ALA A 289 -7.44 5.49 28.28
CA ALA A 289 -8.24 6.60 27.78
C ALA A 289 -9.64 6.19 27.31
N GLY A 290 -9.98 4.90 27.26
CA GLY A 290 -11.26 4.38 26.75
C GLY A 290 -11.46 4.58 25.26
N LEU A 291 -10.37 4.56 24.46
CA LEU A 291 -10.36 4.87 23.02
C LEU A 291 -10.12 3.65 22.12
N ALA A 292 -10.11 2.44 22.67
CA ALA A 292 -9.90 1.22 21.89
C ALA A 292 -11.10 0.94 20.92
N PRO A 293 -10.83 0.34 19.72
CA PRO A 293 -9.50 0.08 19.17
C PRO A 293 -8.93 1.31 18.43
N LEU A 294 -7.65 1.60 18.64
CA LEU A 294 -6.94 2.68 17.97
C LEU A 294 -5.49 2.26 17.62
N THR A 295 -4.96 2.80 16.54
CA THR A 295 -3.56 2.61 16.13
C THR A 295 -2.89 3.96 15.90
N PRO A 296 -1.55 4.07 15.95
CA PRO A 296 -0.86 5.33 15.63
C PRO A 296 -1.21 5.89 14.23
N HIS A 297 -1.65 5.04 13.30
CA HIS A 297 -2.08 5.49 11.98
C HIS A 297 -3.41 6.26 12.02
N ASN A 298 -4.30 5.93 12.95
CA ASN A 298 -5.58 6.65 13.10
C ASN A 298 -5.39 8.10 13.55
N LEU A 299 -4.26 8.45 14.18
CA LEU A 299 -3.93 9.85 14.48
C LEU A 299 -3.75 10.69 13.20
N ARG A 300 -3.26 10.07 12.13
CA ARG A 300 -3.17 10.74 10.82
C ARG A 300 -4.56 10.95 10.19
N ASP A 301 -5.45 9.98 10.37
CA ASP A 301 -6.83 10.10 9.93
C ASP A 301 -7.56 11.17 10.75
N THR A 302 -7.27 11.23 12.06
CA THR A 302 -7.72 12.31 12.97
C THR A 302 -7.25 13.69 12.49
N ALA A 303 -5.97 13.82 12.10
CA ALA A 303 -5.46 15.09 11.57
C ALA A 303 -6.21 15.56 10.33
N ALA A 304 -6.58 14.63 9.45
CA ALA A 304 -7.40 14.96 8.28
C ALA A 304 -8.78 15.44 8.69
N SER A 305 -9.45 14.74 9.61
CA SER A 305 -10.76 15.09 10.12
C SER A 305 -10.77 16.47 10.81
N LEU A 306 -9.79 16.71 11.70
CA LEU A 306 -9.66 17.99 12.38
C LEU A 306 -9.37 19.16 11.40
N ALA A 307 -8.56 18.92 10.36
CA ALA A 307 -8.30 19.92 9.34
C ALA A 307 -9.55 20.25 8.52
N VAL A 308 -10.34 19.23 8.13
CA VAL A 308 -11.62 19.42 7.43
C VAL A 308 -12.59 20.19 8.32
N ALA A 309 -12.78 19.76 9.56
CA ALA A 309 -13.64 20.46 10.53
C ALA A 309 -13.22 21.91 10.80
N SER A 310 -11.93 22.25 10.52
CA SER A 310 -11.42 23.63 10.57
C SER A 310 -11.55 24.37 9.22
N GLY A 311 -12.29 23.84 8.25
CA GLY A 311 -12.55 24.46 6.95
C GLY A 311 -11.44 24.25 5.90
N ALA A 312 -10.54 23.28 6.09
CA ALA A 312 -9.50 23.01 5.11
C ALA A 312 -10.08 22.29 3.88
N ASN A 313 -9.86 22.83 2.70
CA ASN A 313 -10.26 22.17 1.45
C ASN A 313 -9.42 20.91 1.16
N VAL A 314 -9.95 20.04 0.28
CA VAL A 314 -9.32 18.76 -0.11
C VAL A 314 -7.85 18.92 -0.51
N LYS A 315 -7.50 20.02 -1.20
CA LYS A 315 -6.13 20.28 -1.67
C LYS A 315 -5.17 20.61 -0.52
N ALA A 316 -5.65 21.34 0.48
CA ALA A 316 -4.89 21.63 1.71
C ALA A 316 -4.62 20.33 2.48
N VAL A 317 -5.64 19.50 2.71
CA VAL A 317 -5.51 18.20 3.36
C VAL A 317 -4.58 17.28 2.58
N GLN A 318 -4.72 17.19 1.25
CA GLN A 318 -3.82 16.43 0.38
C GLN A 318 -2.35 16.83 0.59
N ARG A 319 -2.06 18.12 0.61
CA ARG A 319 -0.69 18.66 0.79
C ARG A 319 -0.16 18.37 2.19
N MET A 320 -0.96 18.60 3.22
CA MET A 320 -0.61 18.32 4.62
C MET A 320 -0.23 16.86 4.80
N LEU A 321 -1.07 15.97 4.33
CA LEU A 321 -0.84 14.53 4.43
C LEU A 321 0.25 14.04 3.47
N GLY A 322 0.56 14.74 2.38
CA GLY A 322 1.50 14.29 1.35
C GLY A 322 0.95 13.10 0.57
N HIS A 323 -0.33 13.16 0.18
CA HIS A 323 -0.93 12.19 -0.74
C HIS A 323 -0.53 12.51 -2.18
N ALA A 324 -0.29 11.46 -2.98
CA ALA A 324 0.13 11.62 -4.37
C ALA A 324 -0.95 12.26 -5.25
N SER A 325 -2.23 12.03 -4.94
CA SER A 325 -3.38 12.58 -5.64
C SER A 325 -4.48 13.04 -4.68
N ALA A 326 -5.34 13.95 -5.14
CA ALA A 326 -6.55 14.34 -4.41
C ALA A 326 -7.55 13.18 -4.30
N SER A 327 -7.63 12.30 -5.31
CA SER A 327 -8.45 11.09 -5.26
C SER A 327 -8.15 10.24 -4.03
N MET A 328 -6.86 10.08 -3.68
CA MET A 328 -6.47 9.32 -2.49
C MET A 328 -7.02 9.95 -1.20
N THR A 329 -7.16 11.26 -1.14
CA THR A 329 -7.77 11.98 0.00
C THR A 329 -9.28 11.77 -0.01
N LEU A 330 -9.93 11.94 -1.16
CA LEU A 330 -11.38 11.74 -1.30
C LEU A 330 -11.80 10.29 -1.05
N ASP A 331 -11.06 9.30 -1.58
CA ASP A 331 -11.35 7.87 -1.37
C ASP A 331 -11.40 7.47 0.12
N VAL A 332 -10.71 8.23 0.97
CA VAL A 332 -10.63 7.97 2.41
C VAL A 332 -11.54 8.89 3.21
N TYR A 333 -11.66 10.16 2.83
CA TYR A 333 -12.27 11.21 3.66
C TYR A 333 -13.46 11.92 3.00
N SER A 334 -14.03 11.40 1.89
CA SER A 334 -15.17 12.04 1.20
C SER A 334 -16.33 12.35 2.16
N GLY A 335 -16.70 11.39 3.00
CA GLY A 335 -17.80 11.59 3.95
C GLY A 335 -17.59 12.71 4.99
N LEU A 336 -16.35 13.21 5.17
CA LEU A 336 -16.10 14.36 6.04
C LEU A 336 -16.41 15.69 5.32
N PHE A 337 -16.34 15.71 4.00
CA PHE A 337 -16.65 16.90 3.19
C PHE A 337 -18.15 17.03 2.88
N ASP A 338 -18.89 15.92 2.92
CA ASP A 338 -20.34 15.95 2.65
C ASP A 338 -21.12 16.67 3.75
N ALA A 339 -20.65 16.63 4.99
CA ALA A 339 -21.26 17.32 6.13
C ALA A 339 -21.12 18.86 6.08
N GLU A 340 -20.30 19.39 5.19
CA GLU A 340 -20.03 20.84 5.06
C GLU A 340 -20.94 21.56 4.07
N LEU A 341 -21.83 20.88 3.34
CA LEU A 341 -22.67 21.55 2.33
C LEU A 341 -23.62 22.57 2.97
N ASP A 342 -24.16 22.27 4.13
CA ASP A 342 -25.03 23.20 4.87
C ASP A 342 -24.22 24.40 5.41
N ASP A 343 -23.03 24.15 5.95
CA ASP A 343 -22.08 25.19 6.39
C ASP A 343 -21.60 26.08 5.25
N VAL A 344 -21.45 25.54 4.02
CA VAL A 344 -21.12 26.32 2.84
C VAL A 344 -22.24 27.29 2.51
N ALA A 345 -23.49 26.84 2.54
CA ALA A 345 -24.65 27.68 2.29
C ALA A 345 -24.76 28.81 3.33
N GLU A 346 -24.53 28.51 4.62
CA GLU A 346 -24.50 29.52 5.69
C GLU A 346 -23.37 30.53 5.51
N ARG A 347 -22.17 30.09 5.18
CA ARG A 347 -21.03 30.98 4.90
C ARG A 347 -21.26 31.84 3.66
N MET A 348 -21.85 31.30 2.60
CA MET A 348 -22.25 32.06 1.42
C MET A 348 -23.32 33.08 1.77
N ASN A 349 -24.30 32.72 2.57
CA ASN A 349 -25.34 33.64 3.03
C ASN A 349 -24.75 34.80 3.85
N ALA A 350 -23.84 34.51 4.81
CA ALA A 350 -23.18 35.53 5.62
C ALA A 350 -22.39 36.51 4.74
N ALA A 351 -21.55 36.02 3.81
CA ALA A 351 -20.77 36.81 2.89
C ALA A 351 -21.66 37.66 1.91
N ALA A 352 -22.75 37.05 1.44
CA ALA A 352 -23.71 37.73 0.57
C ALA A 352 -24.50 38.83 1.32
N THR A 353 -24.89 38.56 2.56
CA THR A 353 -25.62 39.55 3.39
C THR A 353 -24.74 40.75 3.72
N GLU A 354 -23.45 40.56 3.98
CA GLU A 354 -22.51 41.64 4.19
C GLU A 354 -22.32 42.50 2.91
N ALA A 355 -22.21 41.85 1.74
CA ALA A 355 -21.96 42.54 0.46
C ALA A 355 -23.23 43.09 -0.22
N LEU A 356 -24.37 42.43 -0.04
CA LEU A 356 -25.63 42.66 -0.75
C LEU A 356 -26.74 43.14 0.21
N GLY A 357 -26.43 43.53 1.43
CA GLY A 357 -27.37 43.78 2.53
C GLY A 357 -28.53 44.74 2.26
N SER A 358 -28.54 45.50 1.17
CA SER A 358 -29.64 46.32 0.72
C SER A 358 -30.39 45.78 -0.53
N TRP A 359 -29.89 44.71 -1.16
CA TRP A 359 -30.42 44.22 -2.43
C TRP A 359 -31.82 43.55 -2.32
N GLY A 360 -32.11 42.94 -1.18
CA GLY A 360 -33.41 42.27 -0.91
C GLY A 360 -34.49 43.14 -0.29
N ALA A 361 -34.16 44.35 0.17
CA ALA A 361 -35.11 45.27 0.83
C ALA A 361 -35.85 46.22 -0.09
N GLY A 362 -35.47 46.23 -1.38
CA GLY A 362 -35.99 47.20 -2.38
C GLY A 362 -37.16 46.71 -3.25
N GLY A 363 -37.73 45.53 -2.99
CA GLY A 363 -38.74 44.90 -3.87
C GLY A 363 -40.17 44.94 -3.39
N GLY A 364 -40.63 46.01 -2.77
CA GLY A 364 -41.98 46.05 -2.22
C GLY A 364 -42.69 47.41 -2.28
N SER A 365 -42.59 48.14 -3.40
CA SER A 365 -43.45 49.30 -3.64
C SER A 365 -43.81 49.35 -5.12
N ALA A 366 -44.81 48.60 -5.51
CA ALA A 366 -45.48 48.78 -6.81
C ALA A 366 -46.92 49.25 -6.52
N ALA A 367 -47.12 50.56 -6.70
CA ALA A 367 -48.22 51.21 -7.34
C ALA A 367 -49.62 50.58 -7.13
N GLU A 368 -50.31 51.06 -6.14
CA GLU A 368 -51.76 51.30 -6.30
C GLU A 368 -51.94 52.55 -7.20
N GLY A 369 -52.14 52.31 -8.47
CA GLY A 369 -52.49 53.28 -9.46
C GLY A 369 -53.98 53.33 -9.66
N ASP A 370 -54.53 54.40 -9.26
CA ASP A 370 -55.83 54.97 -9.36
C ASP A 370 -56.60 54.66 -10.69
N ALA A 371 -57.79 54.10 -10.56
CA ALA A 371 -58.76 53.98 -11.65
C ALA A 371 -59.80 55.05 -11.48
N ARG A 372 -59.75 55.94 -12.42
CA ARG A 372 -60.96 56.74 -12.85
C ARG A 372 -61.08 56.68 -14.35
#